data_355b14d190314205007e6919cac2cc5e
#
_entry.id   355b14d190314205007e6919cac2cc5e
#
_cell.length_a   1.000
_cell.length_b   1.000
_cell.length_c   1.000
_cell.angle_alpha   90.00
_cell.angle_beta   90.00
_cell.angle_gamma   90.00
#
_symmetry.space_group_name_H-M   'P 1'
#
loop_
_entity.id
_entity.type
_entity.pdbx_description
1 polymer ?
#
loop_
_entity_poly.entity_id
_entity_poly.type
_entity_poly.pdbx_seq_one_letter_code
_entity_poly.pdbx_strand_id
1 'polypeptide(L)'
;MARAPSPAKSISMAIVVIGGHSRSVGKTSVVAGLIAALPEYHWTALKITQYGHGVCSLNGESCHCATDDHSWAISEEKDRSGESDTSRFLIAGAVRALWVRTEQGRLAEAVPTIRLRLAESENAILESNSILKFVRPDLYLTVLDRATADFKRSAQEFLDQADAVILHAPKEDRPGWTGISLKPVASRPIFHIHPPEYVTKEIAEFVRMKVSSDLKPKA
;
A
#
# COMPACT_ATOMS: atom_id res chain seq x y z
N MET A 1 -26.79 42.79 4.62
CA MET A 1 -25.61 42.31 3.84
C MET A 1 -25.21 40.94 4.38
N ALA A 2 -25.56 39.90 3.69
CA ALA A 2 -25.18 38.51 4.06
C ALA A 2 -23.73 38.26 3.65
N ARG A 3 -22.93 37.83 4.59
CA ARG A 3 -21.50 37.48 4.38
C ARG A 3 -21.43 36.20 3.52
N ALA A 4 -20.78 36.26 2.36
CA ALA A 4 -20.58 35.12 1.52
C ALA A 4 -19.83 34.03 2.31
N PRO A 5 -20.15 32.72 2.16
CA PRO A 5 -19.43 31.66 2.82
C PRO A 5 -17.98 31.66 2.33
N SER A 6 -17.04 31.58 3.27
CA SER A 6 -15.60 31.38 2.96
C SER A 6 -15.45 30.13 2.09
N PRO A 7 -14.55 30.15 1.08
CA PRO A 7 -14.28 28.97 0.29
C PRO A 7 -13.75 27.85 1.22
N ALA A 8 -14.39 26.69 1.13
CA ALA A 8 -13.93 25.51 1.85
C ALA A 8 -12.46 25.27 1.47
N LYS A 9 -11.57 25.16 2.47
CA LYS A 9 -10.18 24.74 2.25
C LYS A 9 -10.21 23.44 1.49
N SER A 10 -9.68 23.42 0.29
CA SER A 10 -9.36 22.20 -0.44
C SER A 10 -8.31 21.46 0.37
N ILE A 11 -8.73 20.50 1.16
CA ILE A 11 -7.83 19.55 1.81
C ILE A 11 -7.34 18.64 0.68
N SER A 12 -6.06 18.68 0.36
CA SER A 12 -5.50 17.76 -0.62
C SER A 12 -5.51 16.35 -0.04
N MET A 13 -6.09 15.38 -0.77
CA MET A 13 -6.06 13.97 -0.41
C MET A 13 -4.63 13.48 -0.29
N ALA A 14 -4.28 12.82 0.82
CA ALA A 14 -3.00 12.16 0.97
C ALA A 14 -3.04 10.73 0.42
N ILE A 15 -1.99 10.34 -0.29
CA ILE A 15 -1.80 8.99 -0.83
C ILE A 15 -0.59 8.33 -0.18
N VAL A 16 -0.83 7.26 0.57
CA VAL A 16 0.21 6.41 1.15
C VAL A 16 0.30 5.10 0.37
N VAL A 17 1.50 4.69 -0.05
CA VAL A 17 1.73 3.41 -0.70
C VAL A 17 2.56 2.51 0.19
N ILE A 18 2.12 1.28 0.37
CA ILE A 18 2.84 0.21 1.05
C ILE A 18 3.25 -0.83 0.01
N GLY A 19 4.54 -0.88 -0.24
CA GLY A 19 5.16 -1.89 -1.08
C GLY A 19 5.85 -2.98 -0.27
N GLY A 20 6.53 -3.88 -0.96
CA GLY A 20 7.36 -4.88 -0.31
C GLY A 20 8.02 -5.81 -1.31
N HIS A 21 9.15 -6.40 -0.89
CA HIS A 21 10.01 -7.12 -1.83
C HIS A 21 9.42 -8.44 -2.32
N SER A 22 8.53 -9.07 -1.53
CA SER A 22 7.95 -10.36 -1.90
C SER A 22 6.47 -10.46 -1.54
N ARG A 23 5.88 -11.64 -1.80
CA ARG A 23 4.58 -12.04 -1.23
C ARG A 23 4.74 -12.30 0.26
N SER A 24 3.65 -12.23 1.00
CA SER A 24 3.57 -12.64 2.42
C SER A 24 4.58 -11.98 3.37
N VAL A 25 5.21 -10.86 2.99
CA VAL A 25 6.12 -10.09 3.86
C VAL A 25 5.38 -9.15 4.83
N GLY A 26 4.05 -9.28 4.95
CA GLY A 26 3.27 -8.51 5.92
C GLY A 26 2.73 -7.17 5.41
N LYS A 27 2.76 -6.87 4.10
CA LYS A 27 2.19 -5.62 3.55
C LYS A 27 0.77 -5.36 4.01
N THR A 28 -0.11 -6.35 3.86
CA THR A 28 -1.52 -6.26 4.29
C THR A 28 -1.64 -5.97 5.77
N SER A 29 -0.78 -6.59 6.60
CA SER A 29 -0.78 -6.35 8.06
C SER A 29 -0.28 -4.95 8.40
N VAL A 30 0.70 -4.42 7.65
CA VAL A 30 1.14 -3.02 7.79
C VAL A 30 0.02 -2.05 7.39
N VAL A 31 -0.65 -2.28 6.26
CA VAL A 31 -1.80 -1.45 5.83
C VAL A 31 -2.90 -1.47 6.89
N ALA A 32 -3.34 -2.64 7.34
CA ALA A 32 -4.37 -2.78 8.37
C ALA A 32 -3.94 -2.12 9.70
N GLY A 33 -2.68 -2.31 10.11
CA GLY A 33 -2.13 -1.69 11.31
C GLY A 33 -2.10 -0.15 11.24
N LEU A 34 -1.75 0.43 10.09
CA LEU A 34 -1.77 1.88 9.89
C LEU A 34 -3.20 2.44 9.89
N ILE A 35 -4.14 1.74 9.26
CA ILE A 35 -5.56 2.13 9.29
C ILE A 35 -6.06 2.17 10.73
N ALA A 36 -5.77 1.14 11.51
CA ALA A 36 -6.19 1.05 12.91
C ALA A 36 -5.51 2.09 13.82
N ALA A 37 -4.22 2.40 13.57
CA ALA A 37 -3.44 3.36 14.35
C ALA A 37 -3.75 4.83 14.01
N LEU A 38 -4.33 5.09 12.83
CA LEU A 38 -4.55 6.42 12.29
C LEU A 38 -5.99 6.56 11.74
N PRO A 39 -7.03 6.32 12.57
CA PRO A 39 -8.43 6.35 12.14
C PRO A 39 -8.90 7.75 11.72
N GLU A 40 -8.25 8.80 12.20
CA GLU A 40 -8.54 10.21 11.89
C GLU A 40 -8.37 10.57 10.41
N TYR A 41 -7.68 9.72 9.63
CA TYR A 41 -7.48 9.95 8.19
C TYR A 41 -8.61 9.40 7.31
N HIS A 42 -9.59 8.69 7.85
CA HIS A 42 -10.73 8.14 7.12
C HIS A 42 -10.33 7.41 5.83
N TRP A 43 -9.43 6.44 5.97
CA TRP A 43 -8.75 5.76 4.88
C TRP A 43 -9.70 5.05 3.90
N THR A 44 -9.51 5.31 2.61
CA THR A 44 -9.90 4.37 1.56
C THR A 44 -8.70 3.47 1.25
N ALA A 45 -8.85 2.18 1.51
CA ALA A 45 -7.79 1.19 1.27
C ALA A 45 -7.93 0.57 -0.12
N LEU A 46 -6.80 0.38 -0.81
CA LEU A 46 -6.76 -0.23 -2.13
C LEU A 46 -5.76 -1.38 -2.15
N LYS A 47 -6.21 -2.58 -2.52
CA LYS A 47 -5.32 -3.70 -2.84
C LYS A 47 -5.25 -3.90 -4.34
N ILE A 48 -4.04 -3.95 -4.90
CA ILE A 48 -3.81 -4.22 -6.31
C ILE A 48 -3.12 -5.57 -6.47
N THR A 49 -3.79 -6.48 -7.18
CA THR A 49 -3.30 -7.82 -7.49
C THR A 49 -3.12 -7.95 -8.98
N GLN A 50 -1.95 -8.45 -9.41
CA GLN A 50 -1.71 -8.80 -10.80
C GLN A 50 -1.76 -10.32 -10.97
N TYR A 51 -2.51 -10.80 -11.95
CA TYR A 51 -2.64 -12.21 -12.34
C TYR A 51 -1.99 -12.47 -13.71
N GLY A 52 -1.97 -13.73 -14.16
CA GLY A 52 -1.41 -14.10 -15.47
C GLY A 52 0.02 -14.67 -15.42
N HIS A 53 0.58 -14.85 -14.22
CA HIS A 53 1.84 -15.58 -14.04
C HIS A 53 1.64 -17.01 -13.49
N GLY A 54 0.46 -17.59 -13.73
CA GLY A 54 0.16 -18.99 -13.40
C GLY A 54 -0.23 -19.27 -11.94
N VAL A 55 -0.16 -18.29 -11.05
CA VAL A 55 -0.40 -18.51 -9.61
C VAL A 55 -1.38 -17.47 -9.06
N CYS A 56 -2.44 -17.93 -8.41
CA CYS A 56 -3.39 -17.05 -7.71
C CYS A 56 -2.73 -16.40 -6.50
N SER A 57 -2.92 -15.09 -6.33
CA SER A 57 -2.39 -14.36 -5.19
C SER A 57 -3.16 -14.62 -3.89
N LEU A 58 -4.34 -15.24 -3.95
CA LEU A 58 -5.16 -15.58 -2.79
C LEU A 58 -4.72 -16.89 -2.13
N ASN A 59 -4.46 -17.94 -2.92
CA ASN A 59 -4.25 -19.29 -2.40
C ASN A 59 -3.04 -20.03 -3.01
N GLY A 60 -2.31 -19.42 -3.94
CA GLY A 60 -1.16 -20.06 -4.59
C GLY A 60 -1.51 -21.06 -5.69
N GLU A 61 -2.79 -21.28 -5.98
CA GLU A 61 -3.26 -22.16 -7.06
C GLU A 61 -3.30 -21.46 -8.41
N SER A 62 -3.56 -22.22 -9.50
CA SER A 62 -3.74 -21.64 -10.83
C SER A 62 -4.92 -20.66 -10.82
N CYS A 63 -4.68 -19.42 -11.26
CA CYS A 63 -5.64 -18.34 -11.14
C CYS A 63 -6.67 -18.36 -12.27
N HIS A 64 -7.92 -18.61 -11.93
CA HIS A 64 -9.09 -18.36 -12.78
C HIS A 64 -9.74 -16.99 -12.51
N CYS A 65 -9.02 -16.05 -11.87
CA CYS A 65 -9.50 -14.71 -11.56
C CYS A 65 -9.57 -13.79 -12.79
N ALA A 66 -9.09 -14.24 -13.95
CA ALA A 66 -9.28 -13.55 -15.21
C ALA A 66 -10.77 -13.56 -15.54
N THR A 67 -11.37 -12.39 -15.65
CA THR A 67 -12.64 -12.27 -16.34
C THR A 67 -12.33 -12.43 -17.82
N ASP A 68 -12.96 -13.36 -18.52
CA ASP A 68 -12.72 -13.66 -19.93
C ASP A 68 -12.89 -12.42 -20.85
N ASP A 69 -13.57 -11.38 -20.37
CA ASP A 69 -13.93 -10.20 -21.13
C ASP A 69 -13.12 -8.93 -20.80
N HIS A 70 -12.39 -8.89 -19.68
CA HIS A 70 -11.72 -7.65 -19.24
C HIS A 70 -10.33 -7.92 -18.63
N SER A 71 -9.34 -7.12 -19.06
CA SER A 71 -7.96 -7.17 -18.55
C SER A 71 -7.81 -6.70 -17.11
N TRP A 72 -8.86 -6.12 -16.52
CA TRP A 72 -8.89 -5.65 -15.14
C TRP A 72 -10.32 -5.58 -14.59
N ALA A 73 -10.43 -5.62 -13.27
CA ALA A 73 -11.68 -5.41 -12.55
C ALA A 73 -11.42 -4.68 -11.23
N ILE A 74 -12.38 -3.88 -10.78
CA ILE A 74 -12.38 -3.23 -9.45
C ILE A 74 -13.66 -3.65 -8.75
N SER A 75 -13.54 -4.22 -7.56
CA SER A 75 -14.65 -4.52 -6.67
C SER A 75 -14.49 -3.78 -5.34
N GLU A 76 -15.61 -3.33 -4.78
CA GLU A 76 -15.66 -2.77 -3.44
C GLU A 76 -16.01 -3.88 -2.46
N GLU A 77 -15.18 -4.05 -1.43
CA GLU A 77 -15.37 -5.05 -0.39
C GLU A 77 -16.56 -4.66 0.50
N LYS A 78 -17.38 -5.63 0.82
CA LYS A 78 -18.51 -5.48 1.75
C LYS A 78 -18.41 -6.43 2.95
N ASP A 79 -17.64 -7.50 2.76
CA ASP A 79 -17.42 -8.48 3.81
C ASP A 79 -16.50 -7.93 4.90
N ARG A 80 -16.84 -8.26 6.16
CA ARG A 80 -16.09 -7.90 7.35
C ARG A 80 -15.71 -9.15 8.17
N SER A 81 -15.55 -10.30 7.50
CA SER A 81 -15.10 -11.54 8.17
C SER A 81 -13.61 -11.50 8.54
N GLY A 82 -12.80 -10.76 7.77
CA GLY A 82 -11.33 -10.77 7.90
C GLY A 82 -10.65 -11.87 7.09
N GLU A 83 -11.38 -12.64 6.30
CA GLU A 83 -10.84 -13.74 5.51
C GLU A 83 -10.05 -13.26 4.29
N SER A 84 -10.47 -12.16 3.66
CA SER A 84 -9.74 -11.53 2.57
C SER A 84 -8.88 -10.35 3.07
N ASP A 85 -7.85 -9.96 2.30
CA ASP A 85 -7.03 -8.80 2.63
C ASP A 85 -7.86 -7.51 2.68
N THR A 86 -8.80 -7.31 1.76
CA THR A 86 -9.67 -6.14 1.73
C THR A 86 -10.69 -6.14 2.87
N SER A 87 -11.20 -7.31 3.26
CA SER A 87 -12.04 -7.47 4.45
C SER A 87 -11.27 -7.08 5.73
N ARG A 88 -9.99 -7.47 5.84
CA ARG A 88 -9.12 -7.06 6.95
C ARG A 88 -8.94 -5.55 7.04
N PHE A 89 -8.89 -4.84 5.90
CA PHE A 89 -8.84 -3.38 5.90
C PHE A 89 -10.12 -2.77 6.47
N LEU A 90 -11.29 -3.32 6.14
CA LEU A 90 -12.57 -2.86 6.70
C LEU A 90 -12.68 -3.11 8.21
N ILE A 91 -12.18 -4.27 8.69
CA ILE A 91 -12.11 -4.55 10.13
C ILE A 91 -11.18 -3.59 10.84
N ALA A 92 -10.06 -3.23 10.20
CA ALA A 92 -9.10 -2.28 10.76
C ALA A 92 -9.65 -0.84 10.82
N GLY A 93 -10.80 -0.54 10.22
CA GLY A 93 -11.45 0.76 10.28
C GLY A 93 -11.39 1.57 8.99
N ALA A 94 -10.98 1.00 7.86
CA ALA A 94 -11.11 1.67 6.58
C ALA A 94 -12.57 2.02 6.29
N VAL A 95 -12.83 3.23 5.79
CA VAL A 95 -14.18 3.66 5.39
C VAL A 95 -14.63 2.94 4.12
N ARG A 96 -13.66 2.63 3.24
CA ARG A 96 -13.85 1.83 2.03
C ARG A 96 -12.64 0.93 1.80
N ALA A 97 -12.87 -0.24 1.23
CA ALA A 97 -11.79 -1.10 0.75
C ALA A 97 -12.09 -1.57 -0.68
N LEU A 98 -11.13 -1.40 -1.57
CA LEU A 98 -11.25 -1.71 -2.99
C LEU A 98 -10.23 -2.77 -3.37
N TRP A 99 -10.65 -3.77 -4.13
CA TRP A 99 -9.77 -4.77 -4.71
C TRP A 99 -9.68 -4.56 -6.22
N VAL A 100 -8.48 -4.19 -6.68
CA VAL A 100 -8.14 -4.06 -8.08
C VAL A 100 -7.42 -5.32 -8.53
N ARG A 101 -7.96 -5.99 -9.51
CA ARG A 101 -7.36 -7.16 -10.18
C ARG A 101 -7.01 -6.77 -11.59
N THR A 102 -5.78 -7.01 -12.01
CA THR A 102 -5.35 -6.70 -13.37
C THR A 102 -4.50 -7.84 -13.92
N GLU A 103 -4.57 -8.05 -15.24
CA GLU A 103 -3.59 -8.86 -15.92
C GLU A 103 -2.19 -8.24 -15.78
N GLN A 104 -1.17 -9.10 -15.69
CA GLN A 104 0.22 -8.63 -15.56
C GLN A 104 0.61 -7.75 -16.75
N GLY A 105 1.13 -6.56 -16.44
CA GLY A 105 1.50 -5.56 -17.46
C GLY A 105 0.37 -4.61 -17.87
N ARG A 106 -0.89 -4.89 -17.52
CA ARG A 106 -2.04 -4.10 -17.96
C ARG A 106 -2.63 -3.16 -16.90
N LEU A 107 -1.93 -2.92 -15.81
CA LEU A 107 -2.38 -2.01 -14.75
C LEU A 107 -2.71 -0.60 -15.29
N ALA A 108 -1.99 -0.13 -16.31
CA ALA A 108 -2.24 1.18 -16.94
C ALA A 108 -3.71 1.39 -17.36
N GLU A 109 -4.37 0.33 -17.80
CA GLU A 109 -5.77 0.37 -18.25
C GLU A 109 -6.76 0.62 -17.08
N ALA A 110 -6.43 0.16 -15.88
CA ALA A 110 -7.24 0.39 -14.68
C ALA A 110 -7.00 1.76 -14.04
N VAL A 111 -5.86 2.42 -14.33
CA VAL A 111 -5.44 3.66 -13.66
C VAL A 111 -6.48 4.80 -13.75
N PRO A 112 -7.13 5.07 -14.89
CA PRO A 112 -8.15 6.12 -14.95
C PRO A 112 -9.28 5.89 -13.96
N THR A 113 -9.78 4.64 -13.87
CA THR A 113 -10.84 4.28 -12.92
C THR A 113 -10.34 4.30 -11.47
N ILE A 114 -9.11 3.86 -11.22
CA ILE A 114 -8.50 3.98 -9.88
C ILE A 114 -8.48 5.45 -9.45
N ARG A 115 -8.05 6.35 -10.31
CA ARG A 115 -8.00 7.80 -10.01
C ARG A 115 -9.38 8.37 -9.69
N LEU A 116 -10.42 7.97 -10.44
CA LEU A 116 -11.80 8.39 -10.16
C LEU A 116 -12.25 7.91 -8.78
N ARG A 117 -11.98 6.64 -8.43
CA ARG A 117 -12.33 6.09 -7.11
C ARG A 117 -11.56 6.77 -5.96
N LEU A 118 -10.31 7.12 -6.19
CA LEU A 118 -9.49 7.84 -5.21
C LEU A 118 -9.97 9.28 -5.04
N ALA A 119 -10.40 9.96 -6.09
CA ALA A 119 -10.90 11.33 -6.01
C ALA A 119 -12.15 11.48 -5.11
N GLU A 120 -12.85 10.38 -4.83
CA GLU A 120 -13.98 10.30 -3.89
C GLU A 120 -13.54 10.09 -2.42
N SER A 121 -12.24 10.02 -2.15
CA SER A 121 -11.68 9.66 -0.85
C SER A 121 -11.08 10.86 -0.14
N GLU A 122 -11.14 10.88 1.19
CA GLU A 122 -10.43 11.88 1.99
C GLU A 122 -8.92 11.61 1.96
N ASN A 123 -8.53 10.36 2.23
CA ASN A 123 -7.16 9.89 2.12
C ASN A 123 -7.14 8.45 1.63
N ALA A 124 -6.05 8.04 1.00
CA ALA A 124 -5.90 6.72 0.42
C ALA A 124 -4.65 5.99 0.90
N ILE A 125 -4.79 4.69 1.16
CA ILE A 125 -3.68 3.80 1.46
C ILE A 125 -3.70 2.61 0.50
N LEU A 126 -2.61 2.41 -0.26
CA LEU A 126 -2.54 1.45 -1.36
C LEU A 126 -1.51 0.37 -1.09
N GLU A 127 -1.90 -0.89 -1.21
CA GLU A 127 -0.98 -2.04 -1.18
C GLU A 127 -0.57 -2.42 -2.61
N SER A 128 0.58 -1.92 -3.08
CA SER A 128 1.15 -2.27 -4.39
C SER A 128 2.52 -1.65 -4.61
N ASN A 129 3.46 -2.37 -5.26
CA ASN A 129 4.64 -1.73 -5.85
C ASN A 129 4.30 -1.13 -7.23
N SER A 130 3.53 -1.85 -8.03
CA SER A 130 3.31 -1.53 -9.46
C SER A 130 2.59 -0.21 -9.68
N ILE A 131 1.81 0.25 -8.71
CA ILE A 131 1.06 1.52 -8.80
C ILE A 131 2.01 2.73 -8.86
N LEU A 132 3.22 2.59 -8.34
CA LEU A 132 4.25 3.65 -8.34
C LEU A 132 4.66 4.08 -9.76
N LYS A 133 4.38 3.25 -10.78
CA LYS A 133 4.54 3.65 -12.19
C LYS A 133 3.58 4.75 -12.63
N PHE A 134 2.46 4.90 -11.94
CA PHE A 134 1.31 5.70 -12.40
C PHE A 134 0.86 6.75 -11.40
N VAL A 135 1.20 6.56 -10.13
CA VAL A 135 0.82 7.44 -9.02
C VAL A 135 2.07 7.83 -8.25
N ARG A 136 2.24 9.12 -8.03
CA ARG A 136 3.25 9.64 -7.11
C ARG A 136 2.59 9.77 -5.74
N PRO A 137 2.95 8.93 -4.77
CA PRO A 137 2.40 9.04 -3.42
C PRO A 137 3.02 10.22 -2.66
N ASP A 138 2.34 10.66 -1.61
CA ASP A 138 2.89 11.58 -0.63
C ASP A 138 3.85 10.84 0.33
N LEU A 139 3.62 9.52 0.50
CA LEU A 139 4.50 8.65 1.30
C LEU A 139 4.57 7.24 0.71
N TYR A 140 5.77 6.74 0.51
CA TYR A 140 6.01 5.34 0.12
C TYR A 140 6.84 4.61 1.18
N LEU A 141 6.27 3.54 1.76
CA LEU A 141 6.94 2.64 2.68
C LEU A 141 7.14 1.27 2.01
N THR A 142 8.31 0.69 2.17
CA THR A 142 8.60 -0.67 1.67
C THR A 142 8.83 -1.65 2.82
N VAL A 143 8.16 -2.81 2.75
CA VAL A 143 8.29 -3.87 3.76
C VAL A 143 9.28 -4.91 3.28
N LEU A 144 10.31 -5.16 4.08
CA LEU A 144 11.39 -6.08 3.78
C LEU A 144 11.52 -7.16 4.87
N ASP A 145 11.77 -8.39 4.46
CA ASP A 145 12.04 -9.54 5.35
C ASP A 145 13.23 -10.33 4.81
N ARG A 146 14.36 -10.30 5.52
CA ARG A 146 15.59 -11.03 5.13
C ARG A 146 15.43 -12.55 5.17
N ALA A 147 14.42 -13.07 5.86
CA ALA A 147 14.12 -14.50 5.89
C ALA A 147 13.47 -14.99 4.58
N THR A 148 12.96 -14.10 3.74
CA THR A 148 12.32 -14.40 2.46
C THR A 148 13.29 -14.10 1.32
N ALA A 149 13.77 -15.14 0.63
CA ALA A 149 14.80 -15.02 -0.40
C ALA A 149 14.33 -14.35 -1.69
N ASP A 150 13.02 -14.46 -2.03
CA ASP A 150 12.45 -13.85 -3.23
C ASP A 150 12.49 -12.32 -3.15
N PHE A 151 12.96 -11.68 -4.20
CA PHE A 151 12.95 -10.23 -4.32
C PHE A 151 12.41 -9.81 -5.69
N LYS A 152 11.15 -9.41 -5.73
CA LYS A 152 10.45 -9.07 -6.96
C LYS A 152 11.09 -7.90 -7.69
N ARG A 153 11.15 -8.00 -9.01
CA ARG A 153 11.64 -6.93 -9.87
C ARG A 153 10.93 -5.58 -9.62
N SER A 154 9.61 -5.59 -9.42
CA SER A 154 8.85 -4.38 -9.12
C SER A 154 9.22 -3.73 -7.78
N ALA A 155 9.67 -4.51 -6.80
CA ALA A 155 10.17 -3.95 -5.54
C ALA A 155 11.58 -3.38 -5.70
N GLN A 156 12.43 -4.01 -6.51
CA GLN A 156 13.76 -3.53 -6.82
C GLN A 156 13.72 -2.23 -7.63
N GLU A 157 12.80 -2.14 -8.60
CA GLU A 157 12.60 -0.97 -9.48
C GLU A 157 12.28 0.31 -8.70
N PHE A 158 11.56 0.21 -7.57
CA PHE A 158 11.11 1.36 -6.78
C PHE A 158 11.77 1.47 -5.40
N LEU A 159 12.79 0.66 -5.12
CA LEU A 159 13.41 0.64 -3.80
C LEU A 159 13.99 2.01 -3.40
N ASP A 160 14.60 2.70 -4.34
CA ASP A 160 15.22 4.02 -4.17
C ASP A 160 14.21 5.15 -3.88
N GLN A 161 12.94 4.95 -4.23
CA GLN A 161 11.86 5.91 -4.00
C GLN A 161 11.24 5.78 -2.61
N ALA A 162 11.59 4.73 -1.84
CA ALA A 162 11.03 4.54 -0.52
C ALA A 162 11.45 5.68 0.44
N ASP A 163 10.48 6.27 1.12
CA ASP A 163 10.69 7.28 2.16
C ASP A 163 11.16 6.65 3.47
N ALA A 164 10.75 5.40 3.74
CA ALA A 164 11.25 4.61 4.85
C ALA A 164 11.12 3.10 4.55
N VAL A 165 11.87 2.32 5.31
CA VAL A 165 11.88 0.86 5.26
C VAL A 165 11.27 0.31 6.53
N ILE A 166 10.32 -0.61 6.40
CA ILE A 166 9.82 -1.45 7.49
C ILE A 166 10.52 -2.80 7.34
N LEU A 167 11.42 -3.11 8.25
CA LEU A 167 12.26 -4.30 8.19
C LEU A 167 11.89 -5.28 9.30
N HIS A 168 11.61 -6.52 8.91
CA HIS A 168 11.49 -7.58 9.89
C HIS A 168 12.78 -7.72 10.67
N ALA A 169 12.71 -7.71 11.99
CA ALA A 169 13.87 -7.97 12.83
C ALA A 169 14.40 -9.39 12.55
N PRO A 170 15.71 -9.56 12.41
CA PRO A 170 16.30 -10.84 12.11
C PRO A 170 16.02 -11.81 13.25
N LYS A 171 15.52 -13.00 12.91
CA LYS A 171 15.39 -14.11 13.86
C LYS A 171 16.71 -14.85 14.06
N GLU A 172 17.62 -14.72 13.11
CA GLU A 172 18.95 -15.31 13.06
C GLU A 172 19.83 -14.49 12.11
N ASP A 173 21.15 -14.66 12.18
CA ASP A 173 22.10 -14.08 11.20
C ASP A 173 21.92 -14.76 9.83
N ARG A 174 20.91 -14.37 9.10
CA ARG A 174 20.66 -14.86 7.75
C ARG A 174 21.34 -13.95 6.73
N PRO A 175 21.99 -14.55 5.71
CA PRO A 175 22.56 -13.74 4.63
C PRO A 175 21.43 -12.94 3.96
N GLY A 176 21.73 -11.67 3.68
CA GLY A 176 20.84 -10.83 2.91
C GLY A 176 20.61 -11.37 1.50
N TRP A 177 19.74 -10.73 0.75
CA TRP A 177 19.46 -11.10 -0.65
C TRP A 177 20.71 -11.01 -1.51
N THR A 178 21.02 -12.09 -2.26
CA THR A 178 22.14 -12.09 -3.21
C THR A 178 21.86 -11.14 -4.36
N GLY A 179 22.80 -10.25 -4.66
CA GLY A 179 22.70 -9.29 -5.78
C GLY A 179 21.75 -8.11 -5.54
N ILE A 180 21.13 -7.99 -4.36
CA ILE A 180 20.28 -6.84 -4.01
C ILE A 180 21.06 -5.89 -3.10
N SER A 181 21.15 -4.64 -3.53
CA SER A 181 21.78 -3.58 -2.73
C SER A 181 20.72 -2.76 -2.01
N LEU A 182 20.89 -2.57 -0.70
CA LEU A 182 20.10 -1.64 0.10
C LEU A 182 20.71 -0.22 0.15
N LYS A 183 21.81 0.02 -0.57
CA LYS A 183 22.42 1.36 -0.64
C LYS A 183 21.44 2.48 -1.00
N PRO A 184 20.48 2.28 -1.93
CA PRO A 184 19.51 3.34 -2.28
C PRO A 184 18.67 3.83 -1.11
N VAL A 185 18.45 3.00 -0.08
CA VAL A 185 17.65 3.33 1.11
C VAL A 185 18.49 3.45 2.39
N ALA A 186 19.81 3.41 2.30
CA ALA A 186 20.70 3.42 3.47
C ALA A 186 20.59 4.71 4.32
N SER A 187 20.18 5.84 3.72
CA SER A 187 19.94 7.11 4.41
C SER A 187 18.48 7.31 4.84
N ARG A 188 17.60 6.35 4.55
CA ARG A 188 16.19 6.44 4.92
C ARG A 188 15.95 5.88 6.32
N PRO A 189 14.93 6.35 7.04
CA PRO A 189 14.51 5.72 8.30
C PRO A 189 14.23 4.23 8.11
N ILE A 190 14.73 3.41 9.02
CA ILE A 190 14.48 1.97 9.07
C ILE A 190 13.78 1.66 10.37
N PHE A 191 12.56 1.13 10.28
CA PHE A 191 11.76 0.71 11.42
C PHE A 191 11.79 -0.82 11.52
N HIS A 192 12.23 -1.33 12.65
CA HIS A 192 12.23 -2.77 12.90
C HIS A 192 10.89 -3.23 13.45
N ILE A 193 10.36 -4.31 12.91
CA ILE A 193 9.10 -4.91 13.34
C ILE A 193 9.30 -6.35 13.79
N HIS A 194 8.44 -6.80 14.71
CA HIS A 194 8.43 -8.14 15.25
C HIS A 194 7.00 -8.72 15.13
N PRO A 195 6.67 -9.45 14.05
CA PRO A 195 5.36 -10.06 13.95
C PRO A 195 4.97 -10.84 15.20
N PRO A 196 3.72 -10.71 15.68
CA PRO A 196 2.56 -10.16 14.98
C PRO A 196 2.41 -8.63 15.04
N GLU A 197 3.32 -7.87 15.66
CA GLU A 197 3.30 -6.42 15.64
C GLU A 197 3.94 -5.90 14.35
N TYR A 198 3.13 -5.39 13.43
CA TYR A 198 3.54 -4.88 12.12
C TYR A 198 3.60 -3.36 12.05
N VAL A 199 3.00 -2.66 13.00
CA VAL A 199 3.02 -1.19 13.10
C VAL A 199 3.31 -0.80 14.52
N THR A 200 4.48 -0.23 14.75
CA THR A 200 4.87 0.34 16.04
C THR A 200 4.37 1.79 16.14
N LYS A 201 4.44 2.35 17.36
CA LYS A 201 4.08 3.76 17.60
C LYS A 201 4.93 4.70 16.74
N GLU A 202 6.22 4.42 16.59
CA GLU A 202 7.15 5.21 15.79
C GLU A 202 6.78 5.23 14.31
N ILE A 203 6.33 4.09 13.75
CA ILE A 203 5.85 3.99 12.37
C ILE A 203 4.60 4.85 12.20
N ALA A 204 3.63 4.74 13.11
CA ALA A 204 2.39 5.51 13.06
C ALA A 204 2.68 7.02 13.16
N GLU A 205 3.55 7.44 14.08
CA GLU A 205 3.96 8.85 14.24
C GLU A 205 4.69 9.37 13.00
N PHE A 206 5.58 8.58 12.40
CA PHE A 206 6.25 8.93 11.16
C PHE A 206 5.26 9.17 10.02
N VAL A 207 4.28 8.27 9.83
CA VAL A 207 3.23 8.42 8.82
C VAL A 207 2.40 9.67 9.10
N ARG A 208 1.96 9.88 10.35
CA ARG A 208 1.19 11.07 10.75
C ARG A 208 1.93 12.36 10.43
N MET A 209 3.20 12.44 10.78
CA MET A 209 4.04 13.63 10.54
C MET A 209 4.16 13.92 9.03
N LYS A 210 4.41 12.89 8.21
CA LYS A 210 4.57 13.04 6.77
C LYS A 210 3.27 13.45 6.09
N VAL A 211 2.18 12.73 6.36
CA VAL A 211 0.86 13.02 5.79
C VAL A 211 0.37 14.42 6.20
N SER A 212 0.57 14.83 7.47
CA SER A 212 0.14 16.16 7.93
C SER A 212 0.98 17.30 7.37
N SER A 213 2.25 17.08 7.03
CA SER A 213 3.13 18.11 6.44
C SER A 213 2.73 18.47 5.01
N ASP A 214 2.19 17.49 4.25
CA ASP A 214 1.79 17.67 2.86
C ASP A 214 0.35 18.18 2.70
N LEU A 215 -0.45 18.13 3.78
CA LEU A 215 -1.77 18.78 3.85
C LEU A 215 -1.70 20.33 3.99
N LYS A 216 -0.49 20.91 4.11
CA LYS A 216 -0.33 22.36 4.05
C LYS A 216 -0.51 22.83 2.60
N PRO A 217 -1.28 23.94 2.37
CA PRO A 217 -1.43 24.49 1.05
C PRO A 217 -0.03 24.76 0.47
N LYS A 218 0.24 24.17 -0.69
CA LYS A 218 1.41 24.56 -1.49
C LYS A 218 1.22 26.02 -1.86
N ALA A 219 2.11 26.87 -1.34
CA ALA A 219 2.12 28.31 -1.57
C ALA A 219 2.33 28.64 -3.05
#